data_dc8e723889c5efe2f5deb5c31de31ac3
#
_entry.id   dc8e723889c5efe2f5deb5c31de31ac3
#
_cell.length_a   1.000
_cell.length_b   1.000
_cell.length_c   1.000
_cell.angle_alpha   90.00
_cell.angle_beta   90.00
_cell.angle_gamma   90.00
#
_symmetry.space_group_name_H-M   'P 1'
#
loop_
_entity.id
_entity.type
_entity.pdbx_description
1 polymer ?
#
loop_
_entity_poly.entity_id
_entity_poly.type
_entity_poly.pdbx_seq_one_letter_code
_entity_poly.pdbx_strand_id
1 'polypeptide(L)'
;MAKQPKGELVVVTQGFDYAPLESQVAERVRSSAEKIRSTVQKTIEDIILVGQELLAVKESVGHGHFGAWLRAEFGWTERTAQNFMSVAERFGANPKLISDLTIQPTAAYLLAAPSAPDEARQQAIERAEAGEEITTSVAREILAETRKKRRPRREKAIPADKLALRLVRVLERYKERWNPKELADLAQHLREFADGLEKPGRGGKRKARG
;
A
#
# COMPACT_ATOMS: atom_id res chain seq x y z
N MET A 1 -31.79 25.32 13.75
CA MET A 1 -30.50 25.19 13.03
C MET A 1 -30.45 23.82 12.41
N ALA A 2 -30.72 23.73 11.12
CA ALA A 2 -30.73 22.48 10.37
C ALA A 2 -29.31 22.08 9.99
N LYS A 3 -28.94 20.84 10.33
CA LYS A 3 -27.65 20.23 10.09
C LYS A 3 -27.57 19.86 8.60
N GLN A 4 -26.71 20.53 7.81
CA GLN A 4 -26.48 20.19 6.42
C GLN A 4 -25.86 18.78 6.30
N PRO A 5 -26.32 17.94 5.35
CA PRO A 5 -25.72 16.64 5.11
C PRO A 5 -24.32 16.83 4.46
N LYS A 6 -23.30 16.27 5.10
CA LYS A 6 -21.95 16.17 4.55
C LYS A 6 -21.94 15.13 3.44
N GLY A 7 -21.70 15.57 2.21
CA GLY A 7 -21.30 14.65 1.14
C GLY A 7 -22.02 14.75 -0.20
N GLU A 8 -22.77 15.83 -0.47
CA GLU A 8 -23.24 16.07 -1.83
C GLU A 8 -22.08 16.62 -2.70
N LEU A 9 -21.65 15.83 -3.66
CA LEU A 9 -20.74 16.27 -4.72
C LEU A 9 -21.51 17.28 -5.58
N VAL A 10 -21.26 18.58 -5.34
CA VAL A 10 -21.80 19.64 -6.20
C VAL A 10 -21.10 19.53 -7.56
N VAL A 11 -21.84 19.09 -8.56
CA VAL A 11 -21.40 19.08 -9.96
C VAL A 11 -21.42 20.53 -10.46
N VAL A 12 -20.26 21.19 -10.46
CA VAL A 12 -20.12 22.53 -11.05
C VAL A 12 -19.97 22.33 -12.55
N THR A 13 -21.01 22.66 -13.30
CA THR A 13 -21.08 22.61 -14.77
C THR A 13 -20.47 23.87 -15.39
N GLN A 14 -19.16 24.10 -15.22
CA GLN A 14 -18.40 24.89 -16.18
C GLN A 14 -17.70 23.86 -17.10
N GLY A 15 -18.24 23.73 -18.33
CA GLY A 15 -17.81 22.70 -19.26
C GLY A 15 -16.32 22.81 -19.59
N PHE A 16 -15.66 21.64 -19.66
CA PHE A 16 -14.30 21.56 -20.19
C PHE A 16 -14.31 21.95 -21.68
N ASP A 17 -13.33 22.76 -22.13
CA ASP A 17 -13.16 23.07 -23.55
C ASP A 17 -12.54 21.89 -24.29
N TYR A 18 -13.34 21.20 -25.10
CA TYR A 18 -12.93 20.08 -25.92
C TYR A 18 -12.33 20.49 -27.28
N ALA A 19 -12.34 21.77 -27.61
CA ALA A 19 -11.87 22.25 -28.93
C ALA A 19 -10.39 21.95 -29.24
N PRO A 20 -9.47 21.90 -28.25
CA PRO A 20 -8.08 21.53 -28.48
C PRO A 20 -7.86 20.06 -28.82
N LEU A 21 -8.86 19.20 -28.57
CA LEU A 21 -8.75 17.76 -28.79
C LEU A 21 -9.16 17.39 -30.22
N GLU A 22 -8.53 16.37 -30.78
CA GLU A 22 -8.99 15.74 -32.02
C GLU A 22 -10.45 15.27 -31.87
N SER A 23 -11.27 15.40 -32.92
CA SER A 23 -12.71 15.20 -32.89
C SER A 23 -13.11 13.84 -32.28
N GLN A 24 -12.42 12.75 -32.67
CA GLN A 24 -12.70 11.41 -32.12
C GLN A 24 -12.34 11.30 -30.64
N VAL A 25 -11.25 11.95 -30.23
CA VAL A 25 -10.82 11.99 -28.82
C VAL A 25 -11.81 12.81 -28.00
N ALA A 26 -12.24 13.97 -28.50
CA ALA A 26 -13.22 14.83 -27.84
C ALA A 26 -14.56 14.11 -27.60
N GLU A 27 -15.06 13.36 -28.58
CA GLU A 27 -16.29 12.60 -28.46
C GLU A 27 -16.16 11.47 -27.44
N ARG A 28 -15.04 10.71 -27.50
CA ARG A 28 -14.74 9.65 -26.54
C ARG A 28 -14.65 10.19 -25.10
N VAL A 29 -13.96 11.30 -24.90
CA VAL A 29 -13.78 11.90 -23.57
C VAL A 29 -15.09 12.47 -23.02
N ARG A 30 -15.98 13.04 -23.87
CA ARG A 30 -17.35 13.42 -23.45
C ARG A 30 -18.17 12.21 -23.03
N SER A 31 -18.17 11.15 -23.83
CA SER A 31 -18.87 9.91 -23.48
C SER A 31 -18.39 9.32 -22.16
N SER A 32 -17.07 9.32 -21.91
CA SER A 32 -16.50 8.88 -20.63
C SER A 32 -16.95 9.77 -19.47
N ALA A 33 -17.00 11.11 -19.66
CA ALA A 33 -17.50 12.01 -18.62
C ALA A 33 -18.97 11.73 -18.25
N GLU A 34 -19.81 11.45 -19.23
CA GLU A 34 -21.23 11.09 -19.02
C GLU A 34 -21.37 9.75 -18.27
N LYS A 35 -20.61 8.72 -18.66
CA LYS A 35 -20.57 7.44 -17.96
C LYS A 35 -20.15 7.60 -16.50
N ILE A 36 -19.08 8.36 -16.25
CA ILE A 36 -18.61 8.64 -14.90
C ILE A 36 -19.72 9.33 -14.08
N ARG A 37 -20.39 10.36 -14.61
CA ARG A 37 -21.47 11.04 -13.91
C ARG A 37 -22.62 10.11 -13.56
N SER A 38 -23.00 9.21 -14.46
CA SER A 38 -24.09 8.25 -14.23
C SER A 38 -23.71 7.15 -13.24
N THR A 39 -22.44 6.83 -13.11
CA THR A 39 -21.93 5.71 -12.30
C THR A 39 -21.48 6.12 -10.89
N VAL A 40 -21.38 7.41 -10.57
CA VAL A 40 -20.88 7.92 -9.27
C VAL A 40 -21.82 7.57 -8.10
N GLN A 41 -22.33 6.35 -8.01
CA GLN A 41 -23.09 5.90 -6.86
C GLN A 41 -22.77 4.45 -6.43
N LYS A 42 -21.89 4.29 -5.44
CA LYS A 42 -22.17 3.44 -4.30
C LYS A 42 -21.61 2.01 -4.20
N THR A 43 -21.20 1.34 -5.23
CA THR A 43 -20.59 0.01 -5.10
C THR A 43 -19.12 0.02 -5.47
N ILE A 44 -18.38 -1.00 -5.03
CA ILE A 44 -16.98 -1.14 -5.46
C ILE A 44 -16.88 -1.37 -6.97
N GLU A 45 -17.89 -1.98 -7.57
CA GLU A 45 -18.00 -2.17 -9.02
C GLU A 45 -18.08 -0.82 -9.75
N ASP A 46 -18.94 0.09 -9.29
CA ASP A 46 -19.05 1.45 -9.82
C ASP A 46 -17.72 2.21 -9.71
N ILE A 47 -17.03 2.07 -8.59
CA ILE A 47 -15.71 2.66 -8.37
C ILE A 47 -14.69 2.12 -9.38
N ILE A 48 -14.70 0.83 -9.67
CA ILE A 48 -13.84 0.20 -10.67
C ILE A 48 -14.17 0.73 -12.07
N LEU A 49 -15.45 0.80 -12.44
CA LEU A 49 -15.88 1.33 -13.74
C LEU A 49 -15.45 2.78 -13.94
N VAL A 50 -15.70 3.64 -12.94
CA VAL A 50 -15.24 5.04 -12.95
C VAL A 50 -13.72 5.10 -13.10
N GLY A 51 -12.99 4.28 -12.35
CA GLY A 51 -11.53 4.24 -12.41
C GLY A 51 -11.00 3.82 -13.77
N GLN A 52 -11.62 2.87 -14.44
CA GLN A 52 -11.26 2.41 -15.79
C GLN A 52 -11.49 3.52 -16.83
N GLU A 53 -12.63 4.22 -16.76
CA GLU A 53 -12.92 5.37 -17.65
C GLU A 53 -11.91 6.51 -17.43
N LEU A 54 -11.55 6.80 -16.16
CA LEU A 54 -10.54 7.81 -15.84
C LEU A 54 -9.16 7.46 -16.38
N LEU A 55 -8.76 6.19 -16.34
CA LEU A 55 -7.50 5.71 -16.92
C LEU A 55 -7.49 5.91 -18.43
N ALA A 56 -8.58 5.54 -19.12
CA ALA A 56 -8.71 5.70 -20.56
C ALA A 56 -8.67 7.18 -21.00
N VAL A 57 -9.35 8.05 -20.25
CA VAL A 57 -9.31 9.50 -20.51
C VAL A 57 -7.92 10.06 -20.27
N LYS A 58 -7.27 9.69 -19.16
CA LYS A 58 -5.92 10.16 -18.83
C LYS A 58 -4.91 9.83 -19.93
N GLU A 59 -5.00 8.65 -20.52
CA GLU A 59 -4.19 8.25 -21.66
C GLU A 59 -4.52 9.08 -22.93
N SER A 60 -5.81 9.36 -23.15
CA SER A 60 -6.30 10.04 -24.36
C SER A 60 -6.00 11.54 -24.38
N VAL A 61 -6.13 12.24 -23.24
CA VAL A 61 -5.94 13.71 -23.19
C VAL A 61 -4.47 14.13 -23.01
N GLY A 62 -3.60 13.20 -22.67
CA GLY A 62 -2.17 13.45 -22.50
C GLY A 62 -1.81 14.24 -21.22
N HIS A 63 -0.50 14.51 -21.10
CA HIS A 63 0.04 15.19 -19.92
C HIS A 63 -0.42 16.65 -19.83
N GLY A 64 -0.86 17.08 -18.65
CA GLY A 64 -1.23 18.45 -18.34
C GLY A 64 -2.71 18.79 -18.50
N HIS A 65 -3.46 18.08 -19.35
CA HIS A 65 -4.87 18.37 -19.59
C HIS A 65 -5.82 17.63 -18.64
N PHE A 66 -5.44 16.47 -18.15
CA PHE A 66 -6.27 15.62 -17.29
C PHE A 66 -6.77 16.33 -16.03
N GLY A 67 -5.89 17.04 -15.32
CA GLY A 67 -6.29 17.77 -14.11
C GLY A 67 -7.26 18.91 -14.37
N ALA A 68 -7.12 19.62 -15.51
CA ALA A 68 -8.05 20.67 -15.94
C ALA A 68 -9.42 20.08 -16.28
N TRP A 69 -9.44 18.97 -17.01
CA TRP A 69 -10.67 18.24 -17.35
C TRP A 69 -11.40 17.74 -16.09
N LEU A 70 -10.71 17.13 -15.13
CA LEU A 70 -11.32 16.67 -13.88
C LEU A 70 -12.00 17.80 -13.11
N ARG A 71 -11.36 18.97 -13.03
CA ARG A 71 -11.92 20.12 -12.36
C ARG A 71 -13.13 20.70 -13.08
N ALA A 72 -13.06 20.77 -14.42
CA ALA A 72 -14.13 21.34 -15.22
C ALA A 72 -15.38 20.44 -15.27
N GLU A 73 -15.21 19.13 -15.42
CA GLU A 73 -16.31 18.18 -15.57
C GLU A 73 -16.94 17.74 -14.22
N PHE A 74 -16.14 17.62 -13.17
CA PHE A 74 -16.57 17.01 -11.91
C PHE A 74 -16.26 17.86 -10.67
N GLY A 75 -15.47 18.91 -10.78
CA GLY A 75 -14.94 19.63 -9.62
C GLY A 75 -13.93 18.79 -8.80
N TRP A 76 -13.39 17.73 -9.37
CA TRP A 76 -12.50 16.81 -8.67
C TRP A 76 -11.04 17.24 -8.70
N THR A 77 -10.33 16.86 -7.63
CA THR A 77 -8.87 16.92 -7.60
C THR A 77 -8.27 15.68 -8.27
N GLU A 78 -7.03 15.77 -8.72
CA GLU A 78 -6.29 14.61 -9.24
C GLU A 78 -6.17 13.50 -8.19
N ARG A 79 -6.11 13.86 -6.90
CA ARG A 79 -6.10 12.88 -5.81
C ARG A 79 -7.40 12.08 -5.73
N THR A 80 -8.54 12.72 -5.97
CA THR A 80 -9.84 12.02 -6.03
C THR A 80 -9.85 11.02 -7.16
N ALA A 81 -9.47 11.44 -8.37
CA ALA A 81 -9.37 10.56 -9.52
C ALA A 81 -8.35 9.43 -9.30
N GLN A 82 -7.20 9.73 -8.68
CA GLN A 82 -6.19 8.72 -8.38
C GLN A 82 -6.72 7.60 -7.49
N ASN A 83 -7.60 7.91 -6.53
CA ASN A 83 -8.22 6.88 -5.69
C ASN A 83 -9.05 5.90 -6.54
N PHE A 84 -9.92 6.39 -7.45
CA PHE A 84 -10.69 5.55 -8.35
C PHE A 84 -9.80 4.71 -9.26
N MET A 85 -8.82 5.36 -9.92
CA MET A 85 -7.87 4.69 -10.81
C MET A 85 -7.09 3.59 -10.08
N SER A 86 -6.63 3.84 -8.87
CA SER A 86 -5.89 2.84 -8.08
C SER A 86 -6.77 1.63 -7.73
N VAL A 87 -8.06 1.83 -7.44
CA VAL A 87 -8.99 0.72 -7.22
C VAL A 87 -9.18 -0.06 -8.51
N ALA A 88 -9.37 0.60 -9.64
CA ALA A 88 -9.51 -0.05 -10.95
C ALA A 88 -8.27 -0.86 -11.34
N GLU A 89 -7.08 -0.31 -11.14
CA GLU A 89 -5.81 -1.01 -11.42
C GLU A 89 -5.59 -2.24 -10.55
N ARG A 90 -6.03 -2.19 -9.28
CA ARG A 90 -5.71 -3.23 -8.29
C ARG A 90 -6.79 -4.30 -8.15
N PHE A 91 -8.05 -3.94 -8.40
CA PHE A 91 -9.20 -4.82 -8.25
C PHE A 91 -9.94 -5.08 -9.57
N GLY A 92 -9.62 -4.32 -10.63
CA GLY A 92 -10.35 -4.37 -11.91
C GLY A 92 -10.11 -5.63 -12.74
N ALA A 93 -9.19 -6.53 -12.37
CA ALA A 93 -8.95 -7.77 -13.10
C ALA A 93 -10.17 -8.72 -13.08
N ASN A 94 -11.00 -8.68 -12.02
CA ASN A 94 -12.19 -9.49 -11.87
C ASN A 94 -13.31 -8.71 -11.15
N PRO A 95 -13.95 -7.72 -11.83
CA PRO A 95 -14.96 -6.87 -11.20
C PRO A 95 -16.13 -7.64 -10.59
N LYS A 96 -16.59 -8.72 -11.26
CA LYS A 96 -17.70 -9.55 -10.78
C LYS A 96 -17.37 -10.28 -9.48
N LEU A 97 -16.14 -10.81 -9.36
CA LEU A 97 -15.70 -11.45 -8.12
C LEU A 97 -15.70 -10.45 -6.96
N ILE A 98 -15.27 -9.21 -7.24
CA ILE A 98 -15.19 -8.16 -6.24
C ILE A 98 -16.57 -7.59 -5.88
N SER A 99 -17.54 -7.55 -6.82
CA SER A 99 -18.90 -7.08 -6.54
C SER A 99 -19.67 -8.01 -5.61
N ASP A 100 -19.37 -9.30 -5.65
CA ASP A 100 -19.99 -10.31 -4.78
C ASP A 100 -19.39 -10.29 -3.36
N LEU A 101 -18.26 -9.59 -3.17
CA LEU A 101 -17.58 -9.48 -1.88
C LEU A 101 -18.06 -8.26 -1.09
N THR A 102 -18.27 -8.45 0.20
CA THR A 102 -18.70 -7.37 1.12
C THR A 102 -17.49 -6.49 1.50
N ILE A 103 -17.04 -5.66 0.58
CA ILE A 103 -15.92 -4.71 0.80
C ILE A 103 -16.45 -3.28 0.75
N GLN A 104 -16.28 -2.52 1.82
CA GLN A 104 -16.71 -1.11 1.84
C GLN A 104 -15.82 -0.25 0.92
N PRO A 105 -16.38 0.75 0.20
CA PRO A 105 -15.63 1.64 -0.69
C PRO A 105 -14.38 2.27 -0.05
N THR A 106 -14.52 2.74 1.19
CA THR A 106 -13.38 3.33 1.93
C THR A 106 -12.28 2.31 2.22
N ALA A 107 -12.64 1.04 2.49
CA ALA A 107 -11.69 -0.05 2.66
C ALA A 107 -10.96 -0.33 1.35
N ALA A 108 -11.67 -0.36 0.22
CA ALA A 108 -11.10 -0.53 -1.10
C ALA A 108 -10.06 0.56 -1.44
N TYR A 109 -10.34 1.83 -1.16
CA TYR A 109 -9.36 2.91 -1.35
C TYR A 109 -8.10 2.74 -0.50
N LEU A 110 -8.24 2.27 0.75
CA LEU A 110 -7.08 2.02 1.61
C LEU A 110 -6.22 0.86 1.09
N LEU A 111 -6.85 -0.22 0.66
CA LEU A 111 -6.19 -1.41 0.13
C LEU A 111 -5.59 -1.18 -1.27
N ALA A 112 -6.19 -0.32 -2.08
CA ALA A 112 -5.69 0.04 -3.41
C ALA A 112 -4.56 1.09 -3.37
N ALA A 113 -4.31 1.73 -2.23
CA ALA A 113 -3.27 2.75 -2.12
C ALA A 113 -1.90 2.21 -2.58
N PRO A 114 -1.06 3.02 -3.29
CA PRO A 114 0.25 2.59 -3.78
C PRO A 114 1.18 2.06 -2.67
N SER A 115 0.99 2.51 -1.43
CA SER A 115 1.74 2.05 -0.26
C SER A 115 1.19 0.77 0.39
N ALA A 116 0.05 0.26 -0.08
CA ALA A 116 -0.55 -0.96 0.45
C ALA A 116 0.15 -2.19 -0.15
N PRO A 117 0.60 -3.14 0.66
CA PRO A 117 1.20 -4.37 0.18
C PRO A 117 0.19 -5.23 -0.59
N ASP A 118 0.65 -5.98 -1.61
CA ASP A 118 -0.21 -6.91 -2.36
C ASP A 118 -0.77 -8.01 -1.45
N GLU A 119 0.01 -8.46 -0.48
CA GLU A 119 -0.41 -9.45 0.51
C GLU A 119 -1.60 -8.97 1.36
N ALA A 120 -1.69 -7.65 1.62
CA ALA A 120 -2.83 -7.10 2.35
C ALA A 120 -4.12 -7.15 1.52
N ARG A 121 -4.03 -6.90 0.21
CA ARG A 121 -5.17 -7.04 -0.70
C ARG A 121 -5.64 -8.47 -0.80
N GLN A 122 -4.71 -9.39 -0.99
CA GLN A 122 -5.01 -10.82 -1.05
C GLN A 122 -5.70 -11.29 0.23
N GLN A 123 -5.17 -10.94 1.38
CA GLN A 123 -5.77 -11.28 2.67
C GLN A 123 -7.17 -10.68 2.86
N ALA A 124 -7.41 -9.46 2.36
CA ALA A 124 -8.73 -8.84 2.41
C ALA A 124 -9.75 -9.59 1.52
N ILE A 125 -9.33 -10.00 0.33
CA ILE A 125 -10.17 -10.79 -0.59
C ILE A 125 -10.50 -12.15 0.04
N GLU A 126 -9.50 -12.88 0.55
CA GLU A 126 -9.70 -14.18 1.21
C GLU A 126 -10.68 -14.10 2.40
N ARG A 127 -10.57 -13.04 3.22
CA ARG A 127 -11.51 -12.82 4.35
C ARG A 127 -12.92 -12.49 3.85
N ALA A 128 -13.04 -11.70 2.78
CA ALA A 128 -14.32 -11.38 2.18
C ALA A 128 -14.99 -12.61 1.52
N GLU A 129 -14.21 -13.47 0.85
CA GLU A 129 -14.66 -14.76 0.31
C GLU A 129 -15.14 -15.71 1.41
N ALA A 130 -14.54 -15.61 2.61
CA ALA A 130 -15.00 -16.33 3.80
C ALA A 130 -16.26 -15.73 4.44
N GLY A 131 -16.85 -14.66 3.86
CA GLY A 131 -18.06 -14.00 4.31
C GLY A 131 -17.85 -12.88 5.33
N GLU A 132 -16.61 -12.45 5.57
CA GLU A 132 -16.33 -11.32 6.46
C GLU A 132 -16.54 -9.99 5.72
N GLU A 133 -17.26 -9.05 6.36
CA GLU A 133 -17.36 -7.69 5.84
C GLU A 133 -16.04 -6.92 6.02
N ILE A 134 -15.43 -6.50 4.92
CA ILE A 134 -14.20 -5.71 4.95
C ILE A 134 -14.53 -4.23 5.13
N THR A 135 -14.68 -3.86 6.38
CA THR A 135 -14.87 -2.47 6.79
C THR A 135 -13.56 -1.68 6.75
N THR A 136 -13.66 -0.37 6.91
CA THR A 136 -12.46 0.51 7.02
C THR A 136 -11.54 0.11 8.18
N SER A 137 -12.10 -0.38 9.30
CA SER A 137 -11.33 -0.85 10.46
C SER A 137 -10.59 -2.14 10.16
N VAL A 138 -11.25 -3.11 9.56
CA VAL A 138 -10.65 -4.40 9.14
C VAL A 138 -9.52 -4.16 8.13
N ALA A 139 -9.74 -3.30 7.13
CA ALA A 139 -8.70 -2.96 6.17
C ALA A 139 -7.46 -2.33 6.82
N ARG A 140 -7.63 -1.44 7.81
CA ARG A 140 -6.50 -0.87 8.57
C ARG A 140 -5.77 -1.91 9.40
N GLU A 141 -6.49 -2.85 10.00
CA GLU A 141 -5.91 -3.97 10.76
C GLU A 141 -5.03 -4.84 9.86
N ILE A 142 -5.57 -5.30 8.73
CA ILE A 142 -4.85 -6.09 7.71
C ILE A 142 -3.58 -5.37 7.27
N LEU A 143 -3.68 -4.08 6.94
CA LEU A 143 -2.54 -3.27 6.54
C LEU A 143 -1.48 -3.13 7.64
N ALA A 144 -1.90 -2.99 8.91
CA ALA A 144 -0.99 -2.90 10.04
C ALA A 144 -0.27 -4.23 10.30
N GLU A 145 -0.97 -5.35 10.23
CA GLU A 145 -0.40 -6.70 10.39
C GLU A 145 0.61 -7.02 9.29
N THR A 146 0.24 -6.76 8.03
CA THR A 146 1.13 -7.00 6.88
C THR A 146 2.39 -6.14 6.96
N ARG A 147 2.25 -4.87 7.37
CA ARG A 147 3.41 -4.00 7.58
C ARG A 147 4.31 -4.45 8.74
N LYS A 148 3.73 -5.00 9.81
CA LYS A 148 4.52 -5.58 10.91
C LYS A 148 5.30 -6.82 10.45
N LYS A 149 4.69 -7.69 9.65
CA LYS A 149 5.36 -8.87 9.06
C LYS A 149 6.50 -8.47 8.12
N ARG A 150 6.34 -7.42 7.32
CA ARG A 150 7.36 -6.93 6.38
C ARG A 150 8.48 -6.10 7.01
N ARG A 151 8.23 -5.49 8.18
CA ARG A 151 9.33 -4.84 8.91
C ARG A 151 10.21 -5.95 9.49
N PRO A 152 11.47 -6.12 9.04
CA PRO A 152 12.39 -6.97 9.77
C PRO A 152 12.35 -6.45 11.21
N ARG A 153 12.06 -7.34 12.14
CA ARG A 153 12.15 -7.03 13.57
C ARG A 153 13.56 -6.47 13.76
N ARG A 154 13.71 -5.16 13.79
CA ARG A 154 14.97 -4.55 14.22
C ARG A 154 15.15 -5.08 15.63
N GLU A 155 15.95 -6.14 15.75
CA GLU A 155 16.46 -6.51 17.04
C GLU A 155 17.06 -5.24 17.61
N LYS A 156 16.46 -4.75 18.70
CA LYS A 156 17.08 -3.65 19.45
C LYS A 156 18.47 -4.18 19.76
N ALA A 157 19.49 -3.56 19.20
CA ALA A 157 20.86 -3.95 19.44
C ALA A 157 21.02 -4.08 20.96
N ILE A 158 21.25 -5.31 21.40
CA ILE A 158 21.50 -5.57 22.83
C ILE A 158 22.83 -4.90 23.12
N PRO A 159 22.91 -4.01 24.13
CA PRO A 159 24.20 -3.43 24.50
C PRO A 159 25.23 -4.54 24.71
N ALA A 160 26.46 -4.31 24.22
CA ALA A 160 27.49 -5.35 24.18
C ALA A 160 27.77 -5.98 25.55
N ASP A 161 27.75 -5.18 26.60
CA ASP A 161 27.89 -5.60 28.00
C ASP A 161 26.79 -6.59 28.42
N LYS A 162 25.52 -6.28 28.06
CA LYS A 162 24.37 -7.16 28.39
C LYS A 162 24.40 -8.44 27.55
N LEU A 163 24.86 -8.37 26.31
CA LEU A 163 25.03 -9.55 25.46
C LEU A 163 26.13 -10.47 26.03
N ALA A 164 27.27 -9.90 26.40
CA ALA A 164 28.37 -10.64 27.00
C ALA A 164 27.92 -11.37 28.25
N LEU A 165 27.23 -10.69 29.21
CA LEU A 165 26.68 -11.31 30.42
C LEU A 165 25.69 -12.43 30.11
N ARG A 166 24.88 -12.28 29.06
CA ARG A 166 23.94 -13.32 28.66
C ARG A 166 24.66 -14.54 28.09
N LEU A 167 25.68 -14.35 27.28
CA LEU A 167 26.52 -15.43 26.73
C LEU A 167 27.24 -16.18 27.86
N VAL A 168 27.86 -15.48 28.79
CA VAL A 168 28.51 -16.09 29.95
C VAL A 168 27.54 -16.97 30.75
N ARG A 169 26.33 -16.46 31.06
CA ARG A 169 25.31 -17.26 31.75
C ARG A 169 24.88 -18.53 31.00
N VAL A 170 24.80 -18.45 29.66
CA VAL A 170 24.49 -19.62 28.84
C VAL A 170 25.64 -20.64 28.93
N LEU A 171 26.89 -20.20 28.75
CA LEU A 171 28.08 -21.04 28.79
C LEU A 171 28.22 -21.71 30.18
N GLU A 172 28.04 -20.96 31.27
CA GLU A 172 28.05 -21.46 32.64
C GLU A 172 27.04 -22.57 32.85
N ARG A 173 25.83 -22.43 32.30
CA ARG A 173 24.76 -23.44 32.43
C ARG A 173 25.09 -24.77 31.76
N TYR A 174 25.87 -24.74 30.67
CA TYR A 174 26.11 -25.92 29.86
C TYR A 174 27.53 -26.48 29.99
N LYS A 175 28.52 -25.75 30.58
CA LYS A 175 29.93 -26.17 30.70
C LYS A 175 30.12 -27.55 31.30
N GLU A 176 29.27 -27.95 32.27
CA GLU A 176 29.34 -29.24 32.92
C GLU A 176 28.82 -30.42 32.06
N ARG A 177 28.16 -30.13 30.98
CA ARG A 177 27.58 -31.12 30.06
C ARG A 177 28.51 -31.44 28.89
N TRP A 178 29.54 -30.63 28.70
CA TRP A 178 30.50 -30.80 27.60
C TRP A 178 31.76 -31.53 28.09
N ASN A 179 32.24 -32.40 27.20
CA ASN A 179 33.53 -33.04 27.44
C ASN A 179 34.70 -32.05 27.21
N PRO A 180 35.95 -32.40 27.68
CA PRO A 180 37.12 -31.53 27.58
C PRO A 180 37.43 -31.09 26.15
N LYS A 181 37.18 -31.94 25.13
CA LYS A 181 37.43 -31.63 23.72
C LYS A 181 36.42 -30.57 23.21
N GLU A 182 35.16 -30.75 23.50
CA GLU A 182 34.11 -29.78 23.14
C GLU A 182 34.33 -28.40 23.77
N LEU A 183 34.80 -28.37 25.04
CA LEU A 183 35.17 -27.13 25.71
C LEU A 183 36.38 -26.45 25.07
N ALA A 184 37.39 -27.23 24.64
CA ALA A 184 38.56 -26.69 23.92
C ALA A 184 38.17 -26.12 22.57
N ASP A 185 37.34 -26.82 21.81
CA ASP A 185 36.84 -26.38 20.50
C ASP A 185 36.01 -25.09 20.66
N LEU A 186 35.11 -25.02 21.62
CA LEU A 186 34.36 -23.82 21.97
C LEU A 186 35.25 -22.64 22.32
N ALA A 187 36.25 -22.87 23.18
CA ALA A 187 37.19 -21.82 23.55
C ALA A 187 38.00 -21.28 22.36
N GLN A 188 38.33 -22.13 21.41
CA GLN A 188 38.97 -21.72 20.17
C GLN A 188 38.08 -20.85 19.32
N HIS A 189 36.83 -21.27 19.07
CA HIS A 189 35.85 -20.48 18.30
C HIS A 189 35.59 -19.10 18.92
N LEU A 190 35.49 -19.02 20.26
CA LEU A 190 35.29 -17.76 20.96
C LEU A 190 36.50 -16.82 20.81
N ARG A 191 37.72 -17.34 20.81
CA ARG A 191 38.92 -16.54 20.56
C ARG A 191 38.97 -16.01 19.13
N GLU A 192 38.74 -16.87 18.13
CA GLU A 192 38.70 -16.49 16.73
C GLU A 192 37.64 -15.40 16.47
N PHE A 193 36.48 -15.52 17.12
CA PHE A 193 35.42 -14.50 17.05
C PHE A 193 35.86 -13.19 17.70
N ALA A 194 36.49 -13.23 18.89
CA ALA A 194 37.00 -12.05 19.57
C ALA A 194 38.08 -11.33 18.76
N ASP A 195 39.03 -12.07 18.18
CA ASP A 195 40.08 -11.54 17.29
C ASP A 195 39.48 -10.88 16.04
N GLY A 196 38.34 -11.41 15.55
CA GLY A 196 37.58 -10.83 14.45
C GLY A 196 36.92 -9.49 14.78
N LEU A 197 36.52 -9.30 16.04
CA LEU A 197 35.91 -8.04 16.52
C LEU A 197 36.99 -6.95 16.73
N GLU A 198 38.19 -7.31 17.10
CA GLU A 198 39.30 -6.35 17.33
C GLU A 198 39.94 -5.84 16.03
N LYS A 199 39.76 -6.57 14.92
CA LYS A 199 40.23 -6.09 13.63
C LYS A 199 39.33 -4.94 13.15
N PRO A 200 39.89 -3.72 12.89
CA PRO A 200 39.08 -2.61 12.42
C PRO A 200 38.41 -2.99 11.09
N GLY A 201 37.08 -3.06 11.11
CA GLY A 201 36.31 -3.34 9.92
C GLY A 201 36.67 -2.37 8.81
N ARG A 202 37.07 -2.86 7.63
CA ARG A 202 37.27 -2.05 6.42
C ARG A 202 35.98 -1.25 6.21
N GLY A 203 36.05 0.04 6.56
CA GLY A 203 34.94 0.96 6.53
C GLY A 203 34.25 0.99 5.17
N GLY A 204 33.05 0.46 5.11
CA GLY A 204 32.12 0.74 4.04
C GLY A 204 31.83 2.23 4.01
N LYS A 205 32.42 2.96 3.07
CA LYS A 205 32.10 4.37 2.78
C LYS A 205 30.58 4.48 2.56
N ARG A 206 29.87 5.00 3.55
CA ARG A 206 28.52 5.52 3.34
C ARG A 206 28.64 6.65 2.32
N LYS A 207 28.23 6.41 1.07
CA LYS A 207 27.97 7.46 0.09
C LYS A 207 26.86 8.34 0.68
N ALA A 208 27.24 9.53 1.15
CA ALA A 208 26.32 10.63 1.37
C ALA A 208 25.70 10.95 0.00
N ARG A 209 24.40 10.74 -0.13
CA ARG A 209 23.62 11.33 -1.22
C ARG A 209 23.27 12.75 -0.77
N GLY A 210 23.90 13.74 -1.46
CA GLY A 210 23.42 15.11 -1.50
C GLY A 210 22.16 15.23 -2.33
#